data_ecddc39665d362b61c3ab5827202ae45
#
_entry.id   ecddc39665d362b61c3ab5827202ae45
#
_cell.length_a   1.000
_cell.length_b   1.000
_cell.length_c   1.000
_cell.angle_alpha   90.00
_cell.angle_beta   90.00
_cell.angle_gamma   90.00
#
_symmetry.space_group_name_H-M   'P 1'
#
loop_
_entity.id
_entity.type
_entity.pdbx_description
1 polymer ?
#
loop_
_entity_poly.entity_id
_entity_poly.type
_entity_poly.pdbx_seq_one_letter_code
_entity_poly.pdbx_strand_id
1 'polypeptide(L)'
;MNKFNFQNLKKPFIIAEMSGNHNHSLERALQIVDAAAESGVDALKLQTYTADTLTIDKSDGEFFISDPNNLWKGESLYSLYQKAYTPWEWHKAIFDRCKEKGIVCFSTPFDFTAVDFLEELDCPIYKIASFENIDIPLIKRVAQTGKPMIVSTGMASLSELDDLVRTAKENGCQDLTLLKCTSSYPATPEGTNLLTIPHMKELFKCNVGLSDHTLGIGAAVASVALGATVIEKHFTLSRADGGVDAAFSMEPAEMAQLVRECNTACEALGEVSYEIQEQEKKSIVFRRSLYIVEDMKAGDRITEKNMRSIRPGLGLKPKYYNAVLGKKVVHDIKKGTKLTWDIIENFI
;
A
#
# COMPACT_ATOMS: atom_id res chain seq x y z
N MET A 1 13.76 -21.68 10.54
CA MET A 1 12.81 -20.92 9.70
C MET A 1 13.32 -19.49 9.57
N ASN A 2 13.34 -18.92 8.35
CA ASN A 2 13.66 -17.50 8.21
C ASN A 2 12.60 -16.70 8.96
N LYS A 3 13.01 -15.91 9.96
CA LYS A 3 12.09 -15.01 10.66
C LYS A 3 11.53 -14.03 9.63
N PHE A 4 10.21 -13.92 9.56
CA PHE A 4 9.54 -12.89 8.76
C PHE A 4 10.02 -11.50 9.20
N ASN A 5 10.22 -10.57 8.26
CA ASN A 5 10.74 -9.23 8.57
C ASN A 5 10.14 -8.20 7.61
N PHE A 6 9.44 -7.21 8.17
CA PHE A 6 8.85 -6.10 7.41
C PHE A 6 9.87 -4.99 7.04
N GLN A 7 11.07 -4.98 7.62
CA GLN A 7 12.04 -3.89 7.41
C GLN A 7 12.65 -3.86 5.99
N ASN A 8 12.60 -4.96 5.25
CA ASN A 8 13.26 -5.11 3.95
C ASN A 8 12.29 -5.43 2.81
N LEU A 9 11.04 -5.02 2.91
CA LEU A 9 10.06 -5.23 1.86
C LEU A 9 10.42 -4.43 0.60
N LYS A 10 10.45 -5.12 -0.54
CA LYS A 10 10.70 -4.50 -1.86
C LYS A 10 9.41 -4.04 -2.55
N LYS A 11 8.27 -4.51 -2.09
CA LYS A 11 6.93 -4.20 -2.56
C LYS A 11 5.99 -4.12 -1.34
N PRO A 12 4.84 -3.48 -1.46
CA PRO A 12 3.83 -3.49 -0.41
C PRO A 12 3.40 -4.92 -0.05
N PHE A 13 3.29 -5.20 1.23
CA PHE A 13 2.78 -6.47 1.76
C PHE A 13 1.26 -6.34 1.92
N ILE A 14 0.51 -7.11 1.13
CA ILE A 14 -0.94 -7.01 1.06
C ILE A 14 -1.58 -8.11 1.90
N ILE A 15 -2.46 -7.71 2.81
CA ILE A 15 -3.16 -8.58 3.75
C ILE A 15 -4.65 -8.59 3.42
N ALA A 16 -5.18 -9.78 3.15
CA ALA A 16 -6.62 -10.03 3.11
C ALA A 16 -7.13 -10.38 4.51
N GLU A 17 -8.01 -9.56 5.06
CA GLU A 17 -8.68 -9.82 6.34
C GLU A 17 -9.94 -10.64 6.13
N MET A 18 -9.95 -11.89 6.61
CA MET A 18 -11.15 -12.75 6.50
C MET A 18 -12.24 -12.30 7.47
N SER A 19 -11.87 -11.93 8.71
CA SER A 19 -12.83 -11.62 9.76
C SER A 19 -13.93 -12.70 9.87
N GLY A 20 -15.19 -12.32 10.12
CA GLY A 20 -16.34 -13.23 10.18
C GLY A 20 -16.96 -13.60 8.83
N ASN A 21 -16.34 -13.28 7.69
CA ASN A 21 -16.89 -13.53 6.35
C ASN A 21 -16.97 -15.02 5.95
N HIS A 22 -16.43 -15.89 6.79
CA HIS A 22 -16.59 -17.35 6.65
C HIS A 22 -18.02 -17.84 6.97
N ASN A 23 -18.89 -17.00 7.52
CA ASN A 23 -20.32 -17.30 7.80
C ASN A 23 -20.49 -18.64 8.54
N HIS A 24 -19.67 -18.95 9.56
CA HIS A 24 -19.63 -20.19 10.32
C HIS A 24 -19.51 -21.47 9.45
N SER A 25 -18.78 -21.40 8.33
CA SER A 25 -18.46 -22.54 7.48
C SER A 25 -16.95 -22.66 7.28
N LEU A 26 -16.35 -23.78 7.75
CA LEU A 26 -14.95 -24.08 7.49
C LEU A 26 -14.67 -24.21 5.98
N GLU A 27 -15.59 -24.83 5.24
CA GLU A 27 -15.47 -24.95 3.79
C GLU A 27 -15.37 -23.57 3.13
N ARG A 28 -16.24 -22.61 3.53
CA ARG A 28 -16.18 -21.23 3.05
C ARG A 28 -14.89 -20.53 3.47
N ALA A 29 -14.42 -20.75 4.69
CA ALA A 29 -13.14 -20.20 5.14
C ALA A 29 -11.98 -20.67 4.24
N LEU A 30 -11.95 -21.96 3.87
CA LEU A 30 -10.93 -22.50 2.97
C LEU A 30 -11.07 -21.96 1.53
N GLN A 31 -12.30 -21.77 1.05
CA GLN A 31 -12.55 -21.09 -0.24
C GLN A 31 -12.06 -19.62 -0.22
N ILE A 32 -12.23 -18.92 0.90
CA ILE A 32 -11.68 -17.55 1.08
C ILE A 32 -10.16 -17.59 1.01
N VAL A 33 -9.49 -18.56 1.63
CA VAL A 33 -8.02 -18.74 1.50
C VAL A 33 -7.62 -18.89 0.05
N ASP A 34 -8.31 -19.77 -0.69
CA ASP A 34 -8.01 -20.03 -2.10
C ASP A 34 -8.15 -18.77 -2.95
N ALA A 35 -9.29 -18.08 -2.80
CA ALA A 35 -9.56 -16.84 -3.54
C ALA A 35 -8.60 -15.70 -3.18
N ALA A 36 -8.19 -15.59 -1.90
CA ALA A 36 -7.19 -14.62 -1.46
C ALA A 36 -5.83 -14.90 -2.12
N ALA A 37 -5.37 -16.14 -2.10
CA ALA A 37 -4.13 -16.53 -2.75
C ALA A 37 -4.16 -16.29 -4.26
N GLU A 38 -5.25 -16.64 -4.94
CA GLU A 38 -5.46 -16.39 -6.37
C GLU A 38 -5.48 -14.89 -6.71
N SER A 39 -5.93 -14.05 -5.78
CA SER A 39 -5.87 -12.59 -5.92
C SER A 39 -4.45 -12.01 -5.78
N GLY A 40 -3.48 -12.84 -5.38
CA GLY A 40 -2.07 -12.47 -5.29
C GLY A 40 -1.68 -11.74 -4.01
N VAL A 41 -2.46 -11.83 -2.94
CA VAL A 41 -2.10 -11.27 -1.63
C VAL A 41 -0.91 -12.00 -1.02
N ASP A 42 -0.18 -11.31 -0.14
CA ASP A 42 0.97 -11.89 0.57
C ASP A 42 0.52 -12.68 1.81
N ALA A 43 -0.63 -12.31 2.41
CA ALA A 43 -1.12 -12.94 3.62
C ALA A 43 -2.65 -12.94 3.75
N LEU A 44 -3.15 -13.91 4.51
CA LEU A 44 -4.50 -13.90 5.05
C LEU A 44 -4.43 -13.71 6.56
N LYS A 45 -5.31 -12.85 7.10
CA LYS A 45 -5.42 -12.61 8.55
C LYS A 45 -6.75 -13.14 9.09
N LEU A 46 -6.66 -13.75 10.27
CA LEU A 46 -7.77 -14.21 11.08
C LEU A 46 -7.97 -13.33 12.31
N GLN A 47 -9.05 -13.60 13.03
CA GLN A 47 -9.33 -13.07 14.36
C GLN A 47 -9.49 -14.22 15.32
N THR A 48 -8.76 -14.20 16.43
CA THR A 48 -8.76 -15.26 17.44
C THR A 48 -9.32 -14.75 18.76
N TYR A 49 -10.61 -15.03 18.96
CA TYR A 49 -11.36 -14.71 20.20
C TYR A 49 -12.52 -15.68 20.37
N THR A 50 -13.16 -15.63 21.52
CA THR A 50 -14.50 -16.14 21.75
C THR A 50 -15.40 -14.99 22.23
N ALA A 51 -16.71 -15.13 22.20
CA ALA A 51 -17.57 -14.09 22.75
C ALA A 51 -17.26 -13.80 24.21
N ASP A 52 -16.91 -14.83 24.99
CA ASP A 52 -16.56 -14.71 26.42
C ASP A 52 -15.23 -13.99 26.66
N THR A 53 -14.29 -13.98 25.71
CA THR A 53 -13.01 -13.26 25.86
C THR A 53 -13.10 -11.79 25.45
N LEU A 54 -14.16 -11.39 24.70
CA LEU A 54 -14.40 -10.01 24.30
C LEU A 54 -15.43 -9.26 25.14
N THR A 55 -16.43 -9.97 25.63
CA THR A 55 -17.54 -9.38 26.37
C THR A 55 -18.18 -10.38 27.31
N ILE A 56 -19.32 -10.04 27.91
CA ILE A 56 -20.11 -10.94 28.74
C ILE A 56 -21.49 -11.19 28.10
N ASP A 57 -22.11 -12.32 28.42
CA ASP A 57 -23.47 -12.64 27.95
C ASP A 57 -24.51 -11.75 28.63
N LYS A 58 -24.70 -10.56 28.02
CA LYS A 58 -25.65 -9.56 28.45
C LYS A 58 -26.27 -8.87 27.24
N SER A 59 -27.57 -8.68 27.23
CA SER A 59 -28.33 -8.16 26.09
C SER A 59 -29.03 -6.84 26.34
N ASP A 60 -28.61 -6.08 27.36
CA ASP A 60 -29.18 -4.78 27.71
C ASP A 60 -28.08 -3.74 28.00
N GLY A 61 -28.49 -2.50 28.16
CA GLY A 61 -27.60 -1.38 28.52
C GLY A 61 -26.50 -1.16 27.51
N GLU A 62 -25.25 -1.06 27.97
CA GLU A 62 -24.06 -0.79 27.19
C GLU A 62 -23.63 -2.00 26.30
N PHE A 63 -24.18 -3.18 26.58
CA PHE A 63 -23.91 -4.40 25.83
C PHE A 63 -24.86 -4.62 24.64
N PHE A 64 -25.80 -3.68 24.40
CA PHE A 64 -26.77 -3.75 23.30
C PHE A 64 -26.54 -2.62 22.30
N ILE A 65 -26.45 -2.96 21.00
CA ILE A 65 -26.20 -2.02 19.91
C ILE A 65 -27.51 -1.36 19.50
N SER A 66 -27.78 -0.16 20.04
CA SER A 66 -28.99 0.59 19.80
C SER A 66 -28.88 1.69 18.74
N ASP A 67 -27.67 2.08 18.32
CA ASP A 67 -27.43 3.12 17.31
C ASP A 67 -28.13 2.75 15.99
N PRO A 68 -29.07 3.57 15.48
CA PRO A 68 -29.79 3.31 14.25
C PRO A 68 -28.92 3.27 13.00
N ASN A 69 -27.73 3.87 13.04
CA ASN A 69 -26.78 3.94 11.93
C ASN A 69 -25.72 2.85 11.98
N ASN A 70 -25.70 2.02 13.03
CA ASN A 70 -24.76 0.92 13.16
C ASN A 70 -25.20 -0.27 12.30
N LEU A 71 -24.25 -0.91 11.58
CA LEU A 71 -24.51 -2.09 10.74
C LEU A 71 -25.10 -3.27 11.53
N TRP A 72 -24.74 -3.39 12.81
CA TRP A 72 -25.13 -4.48 13.71
C TRP A 72 -26.24 -4.07 14.70
N LYS A 73 -26.99 -3.02 14.38
CA LYS A 73 -28.11 -2.57 15.19
C LYS A 73 -29.08 -3.69 15.54
N GLY A 74 -29.47 -3.74 16.82
CA GLY A 74 -30.44 -4.72 17.32
C GLY A 74 -29.82 -6.02 17.83
N GLU A 75 -28.50 -6.14 17.78
CA GLU A 75 -27.73 -7.25 18.35
C GLU A 75 -27.16 -6.86 19.74
N SER A 76 -26.98 -7.85 20.62
CA SER A 76 -26.06 -7.69 21.74
C SER A 76 -24.61 -7.90 21.26
N LEU A 77 -23.62 -7.31 21.93
CA LEU A 77 -22.21 -7.55 21.61
C LEU A 77 -21.88 -9.05 21.66
N TYR A 78 -22.41 -9.76 22.66
CA TYR A 78 -22.18 -11.19 22.80
C TYR A 78 -22.73 -12.00 21.63
N SER A 79 -24.00 -11.73 21.21
CA SER A 79 -24.62 -12.37 20.06
C SER A 79 -23.84 -12.09 18.75
N LEU A 80 -23.40 -10.85 18.58
CA LEU A 80 -22.60 -10.45 17.42
C LEU A 80 -21.28 -11.22 17.37
N TYR A 81 -20.55 -11.27 18.48
CA TYR A 81 -19.26 -11.98 18.52
C TYR A 81 -19.42 -13.49 18.39
N GLN A 82 -20.51 -14.07 18.89
CA GLN A 82 -20.82 -15.48 18.62
C GLN A 82 -21.07 -15.79 17.15
N LYS A 83 -21.58 -14.83 16.38
CA LYS A 83 -21.77 -14.97 14.92
C LYS A 83 -20.50 -14.71 14.13
N ALA A 84 -19.58 -13.93 14.67
CA ALA A 84 -18.43 -13.44 13.93
C ALA A 84 -17.12 -14.21 14.21
N TYR A 85 -16.98 -14.86 15.36
CA TYR A 85 -15.73 -15.51 15.75
C TYR A 85 -15.36 -16.67 14.82
N THR A 86 -14.06 -16.86 14.63
CA THR A 86 -13.52 -18.04 13.96
C THR A 86 -13.32 -19.16 14.98
N PRO A 87 -14.02 -20.31 14.88
CA PRO A 87 -13.81 -21.44 15.78
C PRO A 87 -12.33 -21.82 15.84
N TRP A 88 -11.81 -22.00 17.06
CA TRP A 88 -10.38 -22.21 17.25
C TRP A 88 -9.87 -23.49 16.61
N GLU A 89 -10.71 -24.53 16.58
CA GLU A 89 -10.43 -25.81 15.93
C GLU A 89 -10.23 -25.69 14.40
N TRP A 90 -10.66 -24.58 13.77
CA TRP A 90 -10.46 -24.36 12.33
C TRP A 90 -9.10 -23.75 12.00
N HIS A 91 -8.47 -23.07 12.95
CA HIS A 91 -7.23 -22.34 12.70
C HIS A 91 -6.16 -23.20 12.05
N LYS A 92 -5.94 -24.40 12.59
CA LYS A 92 -4.93 -25.30 12.03
C LYS A 92 -5.20 -25.62 10.55
N ALA A 93 -6.44 -25.93 10.19
CA ALA A 93 -6.80 -26.22 8.79
C ALA A 93 -6.62 -25.00 7.88
N ILE A 94 -6.94 -23.80 8.37
CA ILE A 94 -6.77 -22.54 7.63
C ILE A 94 -5.27 -22.21 7.47
N PHE A 95 -4.47 -22.34 8.52
CA PHE A 95 -3.01 -22.14 8.46
C PHE A 95 -2.35 -23.12 7.48
N ASP A 96 -2.72 -24.40 7.54
CA ASP A 96 -2.21 -25.43 6.62
C ASP A 96 -2.60 -25.09 5.16
N ARG A 97 -3.84 -24.65 4.92
CA ARG A 97 -4.30 -24.25 3.58
C ARG A 97 -3.57 -23.02 3.05
N CYS A 98 -3.34 -22.01 3.86
CA CYS A 98 -2.53 -20.85 3.48
C CYS A 98 -1.10 -21.27 3.10
N LYS A 99 -0.49 -22.17 3.88
CA LYS A 99 0.84 -22.72 3.59
C LYS A 99 0.87 -23.50 2.28
N GLU A 100 -0.15 -24.31 1.98
CA GLU A 100 -0.30 -25.02 0.69
C GLU A 100 -0.39 -24.04 -0.47
N LYS A 101 -1.09 -22.92 -0.28
CA LYS A 101 -1.26 -21.87 -1.29
C LYS A 101 -0.08 -20.90 -1.38
N GLY A 102 0.90 -21.00 -0.49
CA GLY A 102 2.11 -20.17 -0.50
C GLY A 102 1.91 -18.75 0.03
N ILE A 103 0.85 -18.50 0.79
CA ILE A 103 0.62 -17.22 1.49
C ILE A 103 0.83 -17.37 2.99
N VAL A 104 1.16 -16.27 3.66
CA VAL A 104 1.32 -16.23 5.12
C VAL A 104 -0.06 -16.24 5.79
N CYS A 105 -0.24 -17.07 6.84
CA CYS A 105 -1.40 -16.98 7.72
C CYS A 105 -0.96 -16.43 9.08
N PHE A 106 -1.72 -15.49 9.62
CA PHE A 106 -1.53 -14.96 10.97
C PHE A 106 -2.85 -14.46 11.55
N SER A 107 -2.85 -14.02 12.80
CA SER A 107 -4.10 -13.65 13.46
C SER A 107 -3.97 -12.44 14.38
N THR A 108 -5.13 -11.88 14.72
CA THR A 108 -5.32 -10.91 15.80
C THR A 108 -5.77 -11.66 17.04
N PRO A 109 -4.96 -11.76 18.11
CA PRO A 109 -5.43 -12.19 19.42
C PRO A 109 -6.15 -11.05 20.12
N PHE A 110 -7.18 -11.35 20.88
CA PHE A 110 -7.93 -10.36 21.66
C PHE A 110 -7.76 -10.54 23.17
N ASP A 111 -7.08 -11.62 23.60
CA ASP A 111 -6.76 -11.90 25.00
C ASP A 111 -5.52 -12.79 25.12
N PHE A 112 -5.09 -13.07 26.33
CA PHE A 112 -3.89 -13.86 26.59
C PHE A 112 -4.02 -15.32 26.16
N THR A 113 -5.21 -15.91 26.30
CA THR A 113 -5.43 -17.29 25.89
C THR A 113 -5.34 -17.47 24.37
N ALA A 114 -5.77 -16.46 23.62
CA ALA A 114 -5.60 -16.42 22.17
C ALA A 114 -4.12 -16.32 21.78
N VAL A 115 -3.30 -15.56 22.53
CA VAL A 115 -1.85 -15.52 22.29
C VAL A 115 -1.22 -16.89 22.52
N ASP A 116 -1.55 -17.56 23.64
CA ASP A 116 -1.03 -18.86 23.98
C ASP A 116 -1.41 -19.91 22.91
N PHE A 117 -2.66 -19.92 22.48
CA PHE A 117 -3.14 -20.80 21.41
C PHE A 117 -2.42 -20.54 20.07
N LEU A 118 -2.20 -19.28 19.70
CA LEU A 118 -1.51 -18.93 18.45
C LEU A 118 -0.01 -19.27 18.51
N GLU A 119 0.61 -19.27 19.70
CA GLU A 119 1.98 -19.76 19.87
C GLU A 119 2.07 -21.28 19.61
N GLU A 120 1.08 -22.07 20.03
CA GLU A 120 1.01 -23.51 19.73
C GLU A 120 0.90 -23.81 18.23
N LEU A 121 0.34 -22.85 17.44
CA LEU A 121 0.23 -22.93 15.98
C LEU A 121 1.44 -22.36 15.23
N ASP A 122 2.50 -21.93 15.92
CA ASP A 122 3.65 -21.24 15.34
C ASP A 122 3.24 -20.01 14.50
N CYS A 123 2.22 -19.23 14.95
CA CYS A 123 1.77 -18.01 14.29
C CYS A 123 2.97 -17.08 14.04
N PRO A 124 3.27 -16.69 12.77
CA PRO A 124 4.51 -16.00 12.45
C PRO A 124 4.49 -14.49 12.73
N ILE A 125 3.32 -13.89 12.83
CA ILE A 125 3.08 -12.45 12.95
C ILE A 125 1.88 -12.24 13.86
N TYR A 126 1.90 -11.20 14.68
CA TYR A 126 0.75 -10.81 15.49
C TYR A 126 0.15 -9.50 15.03
N LYS A 127 -1.17 -9.41 15.03
CA LYS A 127 -1.91 -8.17 14.82
C LYS A 127 -2.55 -7.69 16.13
N ILE A 128 -2.50 -6.40 16.38
CA ILE A 128 -3.34 -5.72 17.39
C ILE A 128 -4.33 -4.86 16.63
N ALA A 129 -5.62 -5.08 16.83
CA ALA A 129 -6.66 -4.29 16.19
C ALA A 129 -6.79 -2.90 16.83
N SER A 130 -7.56 -2.01 16.19
CA SER A 130 -7.69 -0.61 16.65
C SER A 130 -8.33 -0.49 18.04
N PHE A 131 -9.26 -1.36 18.37
CA PHE A 131 -9.94 -1.33 19.66
C PHE A 131 -9.05 -1.80 20.80
N GLU A 132 -8.01 -2.58 20.54
CA GLU A 132 -7.06 -3.14 21.48
C GLU A 132 -5.74 -2.36 21.53
N ASN A 133 -5.57 -1.28 20.78
CA ASN A 133 -4.31 -0.53 20.75
C ASN A 133 -3.99 0.22 22.06
N ILE A 134 -4.93 0.28 22.97
CA ILE A 134 -4.77 0.81 24.34
C ILE A 134 -4.68 -0.30 25.40
N ASP A 135 -4.83 -1.57 25.03
CA ASP A 135 -4.66 -2.70 25.95
C ASP A 135 -3.17 -3.00 26.15
N ILE A 136 -2.55 -2.19 26.98
CA ILE A 136 -1.12 -2.28 27.29
C ILE A 136 -0.71 -3.68 27.82
N PRO A 137 -1.49 -4.36 28.67
CA PRO A 137 -1.20 -5.74 29.06
C PRO A 137 -1.13 -6.73 27.88
N LEU A 138 -2.10 -6.67 26.95
CA LEU A 138 -2.13 -7.51 25.76
C LEU A 138 -0.95 -7.19 24.83
N ILE A 139 -0.67 -5.93 24.58
CA ILE A 139 0.47 -5.48 23.77
C ILE A 139 1.78 -6.01 24.35
N LYS A 140 1.98 -5.92 25.66
CA LYS A 140 3.13 -6.47 26.36
C LYS A 140 3.24 -7.98 26.17
N ARG A 141 2.14 -8.72 26.35
CA ARG A 141 2.12 -10.18 26.18
C ARG A 141 2.50 -10.60 24.77
N VAL A 142 1.96 -9.91 23.75
CA VAL A 142 2.30 -10.17 22.35
C VAL A 142 3.76 -9.80 22.06
N ALA A 143 4.25 -8.66 22.53
CA ALA A 143 5.64 -8.24 22.33
C ALA A 143 6.66 -9.24 22.89
N GLN A 144 6.33 -9.89 24.02
CA GLN A 144 7.16 -10.91 24.67
C GLN A 144 7.35 -12.19 23.83
N THR A 145 6.53 -12.42 22.81
CA THR A 145 6.75 -13.51 21.85
C THR A 145 7.99 -13.28 20.97
N GLY A 146 8.47 -12.04 20.88
CA GLY A 146 9.59 -11.64 20.03
C GLY A 146 9.31 -11.75 18.52
N LYS A 147 8.06 -11.95 18.14
CA LYS A 147 7.60 -12.02 16.74
C LYS A 147 7.24 -10.63 16.22
N PRO A 148 7.21 -10.42 14.89
CA PRO A 148 6.73 -9.16 14.28
C PRO A 148 5.32 -8.81 14.73
N MET A 149 5.09 -7.52 14.98
CA MET A 149 3.79 -6.97 15.37
C MET A 149 3.31 -5.94 14.37
N ILE A 150 2.04 -6.05 13.98
CA ILE A 150 1.32 -5.05 13.20
C ILE A 150 0.23 -4.47 14.10
N VAL A 151 0.15 -3.15 14.21
CA VAL A 151 -0.84 -2.50 15.08
C VAL A 151 -1.63 -1.47 14.30
N SER A 152 -2.95 -1.56 14.32
CA SER A 152 -3.85 -0.54 13.78
C SER A 152 -4.04 0.61 14.77
N THR A 153 -3.98 1.85 14.26
CA THR A 153 -3.94 3.08 15.09
C THR A 153 -5.27 3.83 15.16
N GLY A 154 -6.37 3.18 14.76
CA GLY A 154 -7.68 3.82 14.80
C GLY A 154 -8.06 4.31 16.20
N MET A 155 -8.64 5.51 16.26
CA MET A 155 -9.10 6.19 17.49
C MET A 155 -8.01 6.59 18.50
N ALA A 156 -6.78 6.05 18.37
CA ALA A 156 -5.70 6.35 19.30
C ALA A 156 -5.24 7.80 19.20
N SER A 157 -5.05 8.42 20.33
CA SER A 157 -4.32 9.69 20.46
C SER A 157 -2.81 9.46 20.29
N LEU A 158 -2.07 10.54 20.07
CA LEU A 158 -0.62 10.48 19.97
C LEU A 158 0.05 9.91 21.23
N SER A 159 -0.48 10.25 22.40
CA SER A 159 0.03 9.76 23.68
C SER A 159 -0.20 8.27 23.87
N GLU A 160 -1.35 7.75 23.45
CA GLU A 160 -1.66 6.32 23.49
C GLU A 160 -0.77 5.54 22.52
N LEU A 161 -0.48 6.11 21.33
CA LEU A 161 0.48 5.50 20.39
C LEU A 161 1.90 5.48 20.94
N ASP A 162 2.33 6.52 21.67
CA ASP A 162 3.65 6.52 22.33
C ASP A 162 3.73 5.44 23.41
N ASP A 163 2.72 5.30 24.24
CA ASP A 163 2.64 4.25 25.27
C ASP A 163 2.70 2.84 24.64
N LEU A 164 1.94 2.63 23.57
CA LEU A 164 1.94 1.39 22.80
C LEU A 164 3.31 1.07 22.21
N VAL A 165 3.91 2.01 21.48
CA VAL A 165 5.20 1.80 20.80
C VAL A 165 6.32 1.54 21.81
N ARG A 166 6.34 2.30 22.90
CA ARG A 166 7.30 2.12 23.98
C ARG A 166 7.12 0.74 24.63
N THR A 167 5.88 0.37 24.98
CA THR A 167 5.57 -0.95 25.55
C THR A 167 6.03 -2.08 24.62
N ALA A 168 5.71 -2.01 23.35
CA ALA A 168 6.11 -3.04 22.40
C ALA A 168 7.63 -3.19 22.31
N LYS A 169 8.36 -2.08 22.14
CA LYS A 169 9.82 -2.07 22.02
C LYS A 169 10.53 -2.54 23.29
N GLU A 170 10.11 -2.06 24.45
CA GLU A 170 10.70 -2.42 25.76
C GLU A 170 10.45 -3.89 26.14
N ASN A 171 9.43 -4.53 25.58
CA ASN A 171 9.07 -5.91 25.88
C ASN A 171 9.43 -6.92 24.78
N GLY A 172 10.28 -6.55 23.82
CA GLY A 172 10.91 -7.52 22.91
C GLY A 172 10.50 -7.46 21.46
N CYS A 173 9.54 -6.61 21.07
CA CYS A 173 9.17 -6.42 19.67
C CYS A 173 10.29 -5.70 18.91
N GLN A 174 10.95 -6.41 17.97
CA GLN A 174 12.02 -5.85 17.14
C GLN A 174 11.51 -5.35 15.78
N ASP A 175 10.35 -5.83 15.34
CA ASP A 175 9.76 -5.49 14.04
C ASP A 175 8.31 -5.05 14.25
N LEU A 176 8.14 -3.74 14.47
CA LEU A 176 6.84 -3.09 14.69
C LEU A 176 6.42 -2.35 13.43
N THR A 177 5.19 -2.58 13.00
CA THR A 177 4.52 -1.86 11.91
C THR A 177 3.24 -1.21 12.43
N LEU A 178 3.09 0.11 12.23
CA LEU A 178 1.89 0.85 12.56
C LEU A 178 1.03 1.08 11.31
N LEU A 179 -0.23 0.65 11.35
CA LEU A 179 -1.17 0.90 10.27
C LEU A 179 -2.05 2.11 10.61
N LYS A 180 -1.95 3.19 9.81
CA LYS A 180 -3.00 4.22 9.85
C LYS A 180 -4.34 3.55 9.62
N CYS A 181 -5.28 3.82 10.48
CA CYS A 181 -6.61 3.23 10.39
C CYS A 181 -7.68 4.28 10.70
N THR A 182 -8.84 4.14 10.06
CA THR A 182 -10.08 4.85 10.40
C THR A 182 -11.12 3.79 10.73
N SER A 183 -11.45 3.66 12.01
CA SER A 183 -12.38 2.63 12.52
C SER A 183 -13.84 3.05 12.31
N SER A 184 -14.22 3.17 11.05
CA SER A 184 -15.57 3.36 10.54
C SER A 184 -15.81 2.36 9.41
N TYR A 185 -16.98 1.75 9.34
CA TYR A 185 -17.27 0.59 8.50
C TYR A 185 -18.54 0.81 7.65
N PRO A 186 -18.45 1.28 6.37
CA PRO A 186 -17.21 1.72 5.69
C PRO A 186 -16.70 3.07 6.19
N ALA A 187 -15.41 3.33 5.96
CA ALA A 187 -14.83 4.65 6.13
C ALA A 187 -15.05 5.51 4.88
N THR A 188 -15.13 6.83 5.05
CA THR A 188 -15.11 7.78 3.92
C THR A 188 -13.67 8.20 3.60
N PRO A 189 -13.34 8.49 2.33
CA PRO A 189 -12.01 8.94 1.97
C PRO A 189 -11.54 10.20 2.71
N GLU A 190 -12.44 11.14 2.98
CA GLU A 190 -12.13 12.40 3.67
C GLU A 190 -11.61 12.18 5.09
N GLY A 191 -12.07 11.10 5.76
CA GLY A 191 -11.66 10.76 7.12
C GLY A 191 -10.36 9.98 7.24
N THR A 192 -9.74 9.55 6.13
CA THR A 192 -8.57 8.66 6.18
C THR A 192 -7.29 9.36 6.60
N ASN A 193 -7.13 10.65 6.33
CA ASN A 193 -5.96 11.45 6.74
C ASN A 193 -4.61 10.74 6.44
N LEU A 194 -4.41 10.32 5.20
CA LEU A 194 -3.25 9.52 4.78
C LEU A 194 -1.90 10.20 5.06
N LEU A 195 -1.83 11.53 5.13
CA LEU A 195 -0.62 12.26 5.51
C LEU A 195 -0.11 11.92 6.91
N THR A 196 -0.91 11.26 7.74
CA THR A 196 -0.47 10.71 9.03
C THR A 196 0.55 9.58 8.86
N ILE A 197 0.57 8.86 7.72
CA ILE A 197 1.47 7.73 7.47
C ILE A 197 2.94 8.16 7.52
N PRO A 198 3.43 9.12 6.69
CA PRO A 198 4.80 9.56 6.76
C PRO A 198 5.15 10.21 8.11
N HIS A 199 4.21 10.90 8.75
CA HIS A 199 4.42 11.48 10.09
C HIS A 199 4.65 10.38 11.15
N MET A 200 3.86 9.32 11.18
CA MET A 200 4.08 8.18 12.08
C MET A 200 5.44 7.52 11.84
N LYS A 201 5.84 7.35 10.57
CA LYS A 201 7.15 6.79 10.21
C LYS A 201 8.30 7.63 10.78
N GLU A 202 8.20 8.95 10.64
CA GLU A 202 9.20 9.87 11.15
C GLU A 202 9.25 9.89 12.67
N LEU A 203 8.09 9.95 13.32
CA LEU A 203 7.97 10.08 14.77
C LEU A 203 8.39 8.82 15.51
N PHE A 204 7.84 7.66 15.13
CA PHE A 204 8.03 6.40 15.87
C PHE A 204 9.20 5.56 15.36
N LYS A 205 9.82 5.93 14.22
CA LYS A 205 10.94 5.18 13.61
C LYS A 205 10.64 3.70 13.48
N CYS A 206 9.48 3.37 12.93
CA CYS A 206 9.02 2.02 12.63
C CYS A 206 8.42 1.94 11.22
N ASN A 207 8.12 0.74 10.76
CA ASN A 207 7.37 0.56 9.52
C ASN A 207 5.96 1.12 9.66
N VAL A 208 5.40 1.53 8.53
CA VAL A 208 4.04 2.09 8.48
C VAL A 208 3.25 1.48 7.33
N GLY A 209 1.94 1.51 7.49
CA GLY A 209 1.01 1.03 6.48
C GLY A 209 -0.38 1.61 6.64
N LEU A 210 -1.34 0.97 6.00
CA LEU A 210 -2.76 1.35 6.04
C LEU A 210 -3.62 0.12 6.34
N SER A 211 -4.51 0.23 7.33
CA SER A 211 -5.68 -0.64 7.49
C SER A 211 -6.88 0.13 6.95
N ASP A 212 -7.37 -0.29 5.79
CA ASP A 212 -8.27 0.50 4.95
C ASP A 212 -9.69 -0.06 4.91
N HIS A 213 -10.64 0.72 5.40
CA HIS A 213 -12.07 0.40 5.37
C HIS A 213 -12.85 1.26 4.35
N THR A 214 -12.16 2.04 3.50
CA THR A 214 -12.82 2.77 2.40
C THR A 214 -13.23 1.80 1.29
N LEU A 215 -14.26 2.16 0.52
CA LEU A 215 -14.60 1.41 -0.67
C LEU A 215 -13.59 1.66 -1.81
N GLY A 216 -13.34 0.63 -2.60
CA GLY A 216 -12.38 0.70 -3.72
C GLY A 216 -10.91 0.66 -3.27
N ILE A 217 -10.01 1.07 -4.17
CA ILE A 217 -8.55 0.93 -4.01
C ILE A 217 -7.80 2.25 -3.88
N GLY A 218 -8.48 3.38 -4.07
CA GLY A 218 -7.83 4.70 -4.20
C GLY A 218 -7.01 5.10 -2.98
N ALA A 219 -7.54 4.93 -1.77
CA ALA A 219 -6.84 5.26 -0.52
C ALA A 219 -5.61 4.36 -0.33
N ALA A 220 -5.74 3.07 -0.59
CA ALA A 220 -4.66 2.11 -0.46
C ALA A 220 -3.51 2.41 -1.44
N VAL A 221 -3.80 2.64 -2.72
CA VAL A 221 -2.78 3.00 -3.72
C VAL A 221 -2.09 4.32 -3.37
N ALA A 222 -2.85 5.35 -2.95
CA ALA A 222 -2.29 6.63 -2.51
C ALA A 222 -1.37 6.47 -1.30
N SER A 223 -1.70 5.58 -0.35
CA SER A 223 -0.89 5.34 0.84
C SER A 223 0.49 4.78 0.52
N VAL A 224 0.62 3.97 -0.54
CA VAL A 224 1.92 3.46 -1.03
C VAL A 224 2.84 4.61 -1.40
N ALA A 225 2.33 5.62 -2.10
CA ALA A 225 3.10 6.82 -2.46
C ALA A 225 3.53 7.65 -1.23
N LEU A 226 2.83 7.50 -0.12
CA LEU A 226 3.15 8.12 1.17
C LEU A 226 4.05 7.25 2.07
N GLY A 227 4.53 6.12 1.56
CA GLY A 227 5.49 5.25 2.23
C GLY A 227 4.87 4.11 3.04
N ALA A 228 3.58 3.78 2.82
CA ALA A 228 2.97 2.59 3.37
C ALA A 228 3.62 1.34 2.77
N THR A 229 4.10 0.45 3.63
CA THR A 229 4.72 -0.84 3.25
C THR A 229 3.81 -2.04 3.51
N VAL A 230 2.72 -1.85 4.25
CA VAL A 230 1.73 -2.88 4.57
C VAL A 230 0.33 -2.31 4.31
N ILE A 231 -0.48 -3.06 3.59
CA ILE A 231 -1.88 -2.69 3.29
C ILE A 231 -2.78 -3.84 3.74
N GLU A 232 -3.77 -3.51 4.57
CA GLU A 232 -4.76 -4.47 5.04
C GLU A 232 -6.15 -4.04 4.60
N LYS A 233 -6.92 -4.97 4.01
CA LYS A 233 -8.34 -4.77 3.67
C LYS A 233 -9.16 -6.03 3.94
N HIS A 234 -10.40 -5.83 4.38
CA HIS A 234 -11.36 -6.92 4.52
C HIS A 234 -11.66 -7.60 3.18
N PHE A 235 -11.85 -8.91 3.24
CA PHE A 235 -12.01 -9.74 2.05
C PHE A 235 -13.14 -10.76 2.23
N THR A 236 -13.95 -10.94 1.19
CA THR A 236 -15.03 -11.93 1.12
C THR A 236 -15.09 -12.54 -0.27
N LEU A 237 -15.76 -13.67 -0.44
CA LEU A 237 -16.00 -14.26 -1.77
C LEU A 237 -17.00 -13.44 -2.58
N SER A 238 -18.10 -13.04 -1.94
CA SER A 238 -19.15 -12.21 -2.54
C SER A 238 -19.90 -11.46 -1.43
N ARG A 239 -20.07 -10.15 -1.60
CA ARG A 239 -20.89 -9.32 -0.69
C ARG A 239 -22.35 -9.76 -0.68
N ALA A 240 -22.83 -10.34 -1.79
CA ALA A 240 -24.20 -10.82 -1.92
C ALA A 240 -24.50 -12.04 -1.02
N ASP A 241 -23.48 -12.77 -0.60
CA ASP A 241 -23.63 -13.91 0.31
C ASP A 241 -23.92 -13.47 1.77
N GLY A 242 -23.82 -12.17 2.05
CA GLY A 242 -23.90 -11.64 3.41
C GLY A 242 -22.69 -11.98 4.27
N GLY A 243 -22.79 -11.69 5.55
CA GLY A 243 -21.74 -11.83 6.57
C GLY A 243 -21.56 -10.55 7.35
N VAL A 244 -20.96 -10.66 8.54
CA VAL A 244 -20.85 -9.53 9.48
C VAL A 244 -20.08 -8.34 8.94
N ASP A 245 -19.10 -8.58 8.06
CA ASP A 245 -18.23 -7.55 7.47
C ASP A 245 -18.29 -7.52 5.94
N ALA A 246 -19.20 -8.28 5.34
CA ALA A 246 -19.27 -8.42 3.87
C ALA A 246 -19.49 -7.08 3.16
N ALA A 247 -20.31 -6.19 3.73
CA ALA A 247 -20.75 -4.95 3.09
C ALA A 247 -19.59 -4.02 2.67
N PHE A 248 -18.50 -4.00 3.44
CA PHE A 248 -17.31 -3.18 3.16
C PHE A 248 -16.07 -4.00 2.76
N SER A 249 -16.21 -5.33 2.65
CA SER A 249 -15.14 -6.23 2.20
C SER A 249 -14.95 -6.20 0.69
N MET A 250 -13.71 -6.41 0.26
CA MET A 250 -13.38 -6.56 -1.16
C MET A 250 -13.73 -7.96 -1.65
N GLU A 251 -14.16 -8.04 -2.90
CA GLU A 251 -14.31 -9.29 -3.63
C GLU A 251 -13.02 -9.68 -4.38
N PRO A 252 -12.86 -10.94 -4.87
CA PRO A 252 -11.60 -11.40 -5.44
C PRO A 252 -11.05 -10.54 -6.58
N ALA A 253 -11.89 -10.08 -7.50
CA ALA A 253 -11.46 -9.24 -8.61
C ALA A 253 -10.95 -7.85 -8.14
N GLU A 254 -11.58 -7.28 -7.11
CA GLU A 254 -11.19 -6.01 -6.52
C GLU A 254 -9.87 -6.15 -5.75
N MET A 255 -9.69 -7.26 -5.01
CA MET A 255 -8.44 -7.54 -4.30
C MET A 255 -7.28 -7.76 -5.27
N ALA A 256 -7.49 -8.50 -6.36
CA ALA A 256 -6.48 -8.67 -7.40
C ALA A 256 -6.11 -7.32 -8.06
N GLN A 257 -7.08 -6.44 -8.26
CA GLN A 257 -6.82 -5.07 -8.73
C GLN A 257 -6.00 -4.29 -7.70
N LEU A 258 -6.35 -4.35 -6.42
CA LEU A 258 -5.61 -3.69 -5.34
C LEU A 258 -4.14 -4.12 -5.35
N VAL A 259 -3.87 -5.42 -5.37
CA VAL A 259 -2.51 -5.99 -5.41
C VAL A 259 -1.72 -5.44 -6.59
N ARG A 260 -2.30 -5.49 -7.79
CA ARG A 260 -1.66 -5.01 -9.01
C ARG A 260 -1.35 -3.52 -8.94
N GLU A 261 -2.32 -2.69 -8.55
CA GLU A 261 -2.15 -1.24 -8.56
C GLU A 261 -1.24 -0.74 -7.43
N CYS A 262 -1.23 -1.39 -6.27
CA CYS A 262 -0.26 -1.08 -5.21
C CYS A 262 1.17 -1.42 -5.65
N ASN A 263 1.39 -2.56 -6.32
CA ASN A 263 2.70 -2.91 -6.86
C ASN A 263 3.13 -1.91 -7.96
N THR A 264 2.22 -1.58 -8.89
CA THR A 264 2.48 -0.58 -9.93
C THR A 264 2.83 0.79 -9.33
N ALA A 265 2.11 1.23 -8.29
CA ALA A 265 2.42 2.48 -7.61
C ALA A 265 3.82 2.45 -6.97
N CYS A 266 4.18 1.34 -6.33
CA CYS A 266 5.50 1.16 -5.71
C CYS A 266 6.63 1.22 -6.75
N GLU A 267 6.47 0.53 -7.88
CA GLU A 267 7.44 0.56 -8.98
C GLU A 267 7.57 1.95 -9.60
N ALA A 268 6.44 2.67 -9.72
CA ALA A 268 6.40 4.00 -10.32
C ALA A 268 7.04 5.10 -9.44
N LEU A 269 7.21 4.87 -8.14
CA LEU A 269 7.87 5.84 -7.25
C LEU A 269 9.31 6.11 -7.65
N GLY A 270 10.07 5.08 -8.00
CA GLY A 270 11.47 5.22 -8.42
C GLY A 270 12.30 6.10 -7.48
N GLU A 271 13.15 6.93 -8.08
CA GLU A 271 13.99 7.90 -7.40
C GLU A 271 13.88 9.30 -8.07
N VAL A 272 14.30 10.34 -7.37
CA VAL A 272 14.38 11.68 -7.98
C VAL A 272 15.48 11.67 -9.03
N SER A 273 15.10 11.70 -10.31
CA SER A 273 16.03 11.73 -11.45
C SER A 273 15.53 12.66 -12.55
N TYR A 274 16.48 13.43 -13.11
CA TYR A 274 16.28 14.25 -14.31
C TYR A 274 17.07 13.70 -15.50
N GLU A 275 17.63 12.51 -15.38
CA GLU A 275 18.36 11.86 -16.45
C GLU A 275 17.40 11.28 -17.49
N ILE A 276 17.90 11.21 -18.73
CA ILE A 276 17.13 10.60 -19.82
C ILE A 276 17.10 9.09 -19.58
N GLN A 277 15.89 8.59 -19.39
CA GLN A 277 15.69 7.17 -19.16
C GLN A 277 16.07 6.35 -20.40
N GLU A 278 16.51 5.11 -20.20
CA GLU A 278 16.97 4.25 -21.28
C GLU A 278 15.91 4.11 -22.40
N GLN A 279 14.65 3.94 -22.01
CA GLN A 279 13.52 3.85 -22.93
C GLN A 279 13.26 5.14 -23.74
N GLU A 280 13.72 6.30 -23.27
CA GLU A 280 13.55 7.60 -23.94
C GLU A 280 14.67 7.91 -24.93
N LYS A 281 15.82 7.20 -24.87
CA LYS A 281 16.98 7.48 -25.71
C LYS A 281 16.63 7.46 -27.20
N LYS A 282 15.78 6.53 -27.62
CA LYS A 282 15.29 6.43 -29.01
C LYS A 282 14.44 7.63 -29.42
N SER A 283 13.80 8.30 -28.48
CA SER A 283 12.93 9.46 -28.72
C SER A 283 13.68 10.78 -28.82
N ILE A 284 14.99 10.82 -28.46
CA ILE A 284 15.80 12.03 -28.53
C ILE A 284 15.86 12.59 -29.95
N VAL A 285 15.88 11.71 -30.96
CA VAL A 285 15.88 12.11 -32.38
C VAL A 285 14.68 13.00 -32.75
N PHE A 286 13.56 12.88 -32.04
CA PHE A 286 12.37 13.69 -32.28
C PHE A 286 12.41 15.06 -31.61
N ARG A 287 13.46 15.39 -30.85
CA ARG A 287 13.68 16.75 -30.36
C ARG A 287 13.89 17.70 -31.53
N ARG A 288 13.72 19.00 -31.31
CA ARG A 288 14.06 20.00 -32.29
C ARG A 288 15.52 20.39 -32.23
N SER A 289 16.09 20.72 -33.39
CA SER A 289 17.40 21.38 -33.51
C SER A 289 17.38 22.38 -34.67
N LEU A 290 18.44 23.14 -34.82
CA LEU A 290 18.54 24.15 -35.86
C LEU A 290 19.01 23.48 -37.17
N TYR A 291 18.28 23.80 -38.24
CA TYR A 291 18.52 23.33 -39.61
C TYR A 291 18.49 24.48 -40.61
N ILE A 292 19.36 24.38 -41.64
CA ILE A 292 19.28 25.21 -42.82
C ILE A 292 18.14 24.69 -43.69
N VAL A 293 17.24 25.61 -44.09
CA VAL A 293 16.01 25.30 -44.83
C VAL A 293 16.00 25.88 -46.24
N GLU A 294 17.07 26.58 -46.66
CA GLU A 294 17.34 27.07 -47.99
C GLU A 294 18.81 26.86 -48.34
N ASP A 295 19.15 26.64 -49.62
CA ASP A 295 20.55 26.53 -50.04
C ASP A 295 21.30 27.86 -49.75
N MET A 296 22.51 27.76 -49.23
CA MET A 296 23.36 28.91 -48.89
C MET A 296 24.77 28.75 -49.50
N LYS A 297 25.37 29.89 -49.89
CA LYS A 297 26.76 29.97 -50.33
C LYS A 297 27.71 30.34 -49.20
N ALA A 298 28.98 29.98 -49.31
CA ALA A 298 30.04 30.42 -48.43
C ALA A 298 30.00 31.92 -48.25
N GLY A 299 29.98 32.41 -47.00
CA GLY A 299 29.85 33.81 -46.63
C GLY A 299 28.44 34.35 -46.48
N ASP A 300 27.40 33.59 -46.88
CA ASP A 300 26.01 33.99 -46.66
C ASP A 300 25.67 34.05 -45.17
N ARG A 301 24.78 34.95 -44.79
CA ARG A 301 24.34 35.10 -43.39
C ARG A 301 23.15 34.22 -43.08
N ILE A 302 23.23 33.61 -41.88
CA ILE A 302 22.10 32.87 -41.28
C ILE A 302 21.01 33.88 -40.91
N THR A 303 19.81 33.67 -41.39
CA THR A 303 18.64 34.53 -41.19
C THR A 303 17.42 33.70 -40.74
N GLU A 304 16.36 34.37 -40.32
CA GLU A 304 15.08 33.73 -39.97
C GLU A 304 14.43 33.02 -41.18
N LYS A 305 14.83 33.37 -42.42
CA LYS A 305 14.29 32.75 -43.64
C LYS A 305 14.98 31.39 -43.92
N ASN A 306 16.32 31.36 -43.80
CA ASN A 306 17.10 30.20 -44.22
C ASN A 306 17.46 29.24 -43.07
N MET A 307 17.10 29.58 -41.80
CA MET A 307 17.26 28.70 -40.60
C MET A 307 15.92 28.49 -39.92
N ARG A 308 15.68 27.28 -39.45
CA ARG A 308 14.52 26.93 -38.61
C ARG A 308 14.87 25.96 -37.50
N SER A 309 14.12 26.08 -36.39
CA SER A 309 14.07 25.07 -35.33
C SER A 309 13.08 24.00 -35.73
N ILE A 310 13.54 22.87 -36.21
CA ILE A 310 12.74 21.74 -36.68
C ILE A 310 13.27 20.41 -36.18
N ARG A 311 12.56 19.32 -36.41
CA ARG A 311 13.04 17.93 -36.22
C ARG A 311 13.84 17.50 -37.47
N PRO A 312 14.83 16.62 -37.30
CA PRO A 312 15.25 15.86 -36.10
C PRO A 312 16.22 16.63 -35.18
N GLY A 313 16.48 16.09 -33.99
CA GLY A 313 17.31 16.68 -32.94
C GLY A 313 18.83 16.44 -33.09
N LEU A 314 19.36 16.52 -34.32
CA LEU A 314 20.75 16.16 -34.63
C LEU A 314 21.68 17.35 -34.80
N GLY A 315 21.15 18.58 -34.88
CA GLY A 315 21.90 19.83 -34.99
C GLY A 315 22.01 20.58 -33.67
N LEU A 316 22.44 21.82 -33.71
CA LEU A 316 22.51 22.72 -32.56
C LEU A 316 21.15 22.83 -31.86
N LYS A 317 21.16 22.87 -30.53
CA LYS A 317 19.93 23.03 -29.74
C LYS A 317 19.29 24.38 -30.04
N PRO A 318 17.94 24.49 -30.06
CA PRO A 318 17.23 25.75 -30.34
C PRO A 318 17.62 26.91 -29.44
N LYS A 319 18.12 26.66 -28.25
CA LYS A 319 18.63 27.72 -27.34
C LYS A 319 19.73 28.58 -27.93
N TYR A 320 20.40 28.10 -28.97
CA TYR A 320 21.47 28.83 -29.68
C TYR A 320 20.96 29.66 -30.86
N TYR A 321 19.62 29.72 -31.09
CA TYR A 321 19.01 30.41 -32.23
C TYR A 321 19.56 31.86 -32.39
N ASN A 322 19.48 32.66 -31.34
CA ASN A 322 19.92 34.06 -31.38
C ASN A 322 21.46 34.19 -31.45
N ALA A 323 22.21 33.23 -30.96
CA ALA A 323 23.66 33.24 -31.01
C ALA A 323 24.21 33.00 -32.43
N VAL A 324 23.45 32.26 -33.25
CA VAL A 324 23.86 31.94 -34.64
C VAL A 324 23.21 32.84 -35.67
N LEU A 325 22.12 33.54 -35.34
CA LEU A 325 21.45 34.47 -36.21
C LEU A 325 22.41 35.62 -36.65
N GLY A 326 22.49 35.90 -37.96
CA GLY A 326 23.36 36.93 -38.53
C GLY A 326 24.82 36.48 -38.73
N LYS A 327 25.24 35.30 -38.23
CA LYS A 327 26.55 34.73 -38.47
C LYS A 327 26.66 34.24 -39.92
N LYS A 328 27.89 34.15 -40.46
CA LYS A 328 28.14 33.65 -41.81
C LYS A 328 28.44 32.16 -41.79
N VAL A 329 28.12 31.47 -42.86
CA VAL A 329 28.52 30.08 -43.09
C VAL A 329 29.87 30.04 -43.80
N VAL A 330 30.69 29.04 -43.44
CA VAL A 330 32.11 28.93 -43.90
C VAL A 330 32.25 28.26 -45.26
N HIS A 331 31.24 27.52 -45.73
CA HIS A 331 31.19 26.85 -47.04
C HIS A 331 29.78 26.74 -47.57
N ASP A 332 29.61 26.31 -48.82
CA ASP A 332 28.31 26.11 -49.43
C ASP A 332 27.52 25.02 -48.65
N ILE A 333 26.28 25.35 -48.29
CA ILE A 333 25.39 24.51 -47.49
C ILE A 333 24.11 24.23 -48.23
N LYS A 334 23.67 22.97 -48.24
CA LYS A 334 22.37 22.59 -48.83
C LYS A 334 21.25 22.63 -47.82
N LYS A 335 20.05 22.91 -48.31
CA LYS A 335 18.80 22.74 -47.59
C LYS A 335 18.74 21.34 -46.94
N GLY A 336 18.33 21.26 -45.66
CA GLY A 336 18.27 20.04 -44.89
C GLY A 336 19.56 19.74 -44.08
N THR A 337 20.58 20.59 -44.19
CA THR A 337 21.80 20.44 -43.38
C THR A 337 21.52 20.87 -41.95
N LYS A 338 21.89 20.01 -40.99
CA LYS A 338 21.87 20.33 -39.57
C LYS A 338 22.90 21.41 -39.26
N LEU A 339 22.53 22.42 -38.47
CA LEU A 339 23.43 23.44 -38.04
C LEU A 339 24.36 22.91 -36.94
N THR A 340 25.66 23.09 -37.15
CA THR A 340 26.74 22.71 -36.20
C THR A 340 27.73 23.88 -36.09
N TRP A 341 28.54 23.90 -35.03
CA TRP A 341 29.47 25.04 -34.80
C TRP A 341 30.55 25.17 -35.86
N ASP A 342 30.99 24.06 -36.46
CA ASP A 342 32.06 24.00 -37.45
C ASP A 342 31.67 24.61 -38.81
N ILE A 343 30.36 24.78 -39.09
CA ILE A 343 29.88 25.42 -40.34
C ILE A 343 29.61 26.92 -40.20
N ILE A 344 29.88 27.49 -39.01
CA ILE A 344 29.63 28.89 -38.66
C ILE A 344 30.96 29.62 -38.45
N GLU A 345 31.14 30.80 -39.09
CA GLU A 345 32.32 31.65 -38.97
C GLU A 345 32.51 32.12 -37.53
N ASN A 346 33.75 32.06 -36.98
CA ASN A 346 34.18 32.57 -35.68
C ASN A 346 33.53 31.97 -34.45
N PHE A 347 33.26 30.69 -34.47
CA PHE A 347 32.84 29.90 -33.26
C PHE A 347 33.87 28.83 -32.88
N ILE A 348 35.16 29.12 -33.12
CA ILE A 348 36.28 28.30 -32.57
C ILE A 348 36.97 29.09 -31.45
#